data_554cec6c750f31c9c4060ea389877432
#
_entry.id   554cec6c750f31c9c4060ea389877432
#
_cell.length_a   1.000
_cell.length_b   1.000
_cell.length_c   1.000
_cell.angle_alpha   90.00
_cell.angle_beta   90.00
_cell.angle_gamma   90.00
#
_symmetry.space_group_name_H-M   'P 1'
#
loop_
_entity.id
_entity.type
_entity.pdbx_description
1 polymer ?
#
loop_
_entity_poly.entity_id
_entity_poly.type
_entity_poly.pdbx_seq_one_letter_code
_entity_poly.pdbx_strand_id
1 'polypeptide(L)'
;MKTSQLFACSLLAGMGLVLNLAHAVELKVLSGNGSRPAVIALTKQFEQATGHKVTVDFFVNPDVKKKIEAGEYFDVTVLNPPVLDELIKTGKVAADSRAVIGRIGLGAAIKAGAPKPDISTPEGFKKTMLSINSVAYPGDGASGIYFVSLLDRMGIGAEMKPKLRPMPGEYNVEVVATGTVDMVVVVASRIYGVPGVDMLGLIPKELQTWIGFATGINPQSQHAEAARALTKFLSTPPAD
;
A
#
# COMPACT_ATOMS: atom_id res chain seq x y z
N MET A 1 -19.80 -45.05 -73.77
CA MET A 1 -19.97 -43.69 -73.27
C MET A 1 -19.50 -43.70 -71.80
N LYS A 2 -18.40 -43.04 -71.51
CA LYS A 2 -17.70 -43.07 -70.21
C LYS A 2 -18.05 -41.82 -69.48
N THR A 3 -18.67 -41.92 -68.32
CA THR A 3 -18.88 -40.82 -67.37
C THR A 3 -17.77 -40.82 -66.32
N SER A 4 -16.95 -39.76 -66.34
CA SER A 4 -15.94 -39.51 -65.35
C SER A 4 -16.55 -38.82 -64.12
N GLN A 5 -16.38 -39.41 -62.97
CA GLN A 5 -16.66 -38.76 -61.66
C GLN A 5 -15.42 -38.06 -61.14
N LEU A 6 -15.54 -36.75 -60.91
CA LEU A 6 -14.53 -35.92 -60.22
C LEU A 6 -14.78 -35.98 -58.73
N PHE A 7 -13.79 -36.51 -57.99
CA PHE A 7 -13.73 -36.44 -56.51
C PHE A 7 -13.09 -35.09 -56.10
N ALA A 8 -13.90 -34.23 -55.48
CA ALA A 8 -13.42 -33.03 -54.83
C ALA A 8 -13.03 -33.37 -53.40
N CYS A 9 -11.72 -33.41 -53.11
CA CYS A 9 -11.19 -33.45 -51.75
C CYS A 9 -11.23 -32.05 -51.12
N SER A 10 -12.18 -31.84 -50.20
CA SER A 10 -12.21 -30.65 -49.33
C SER A 10 -11.24 -30.84 -48.14
N LEU A 11 -10.09 -30.19 -48.18
CA LEU A 11 -9.19 -30.04 -47.00
C LEU A 11 -9.83 -29.04 -46.05
N LEU A 12 -10.43 -29.49 -44.95
CA LEU A 12 -10.73 -28.67 -43.79
C LEU A 12 -9.44 -28.45 -43.02
N ALA A 13 -8.82 -27.26 -43.19
CA ALA A 13 -7.78 -26.77 -42.31
C ALA A 13 -8.41 -26.38 -40.96
N GLY A 14 -8.34 -27.30 -40.01
CA GLY A 14 -8.68 -27.02 -38.60
C GLY A 14 -7.66 -26.07 -38.02
N MET A 15 -7.96 -24.77 -37.93
CA MET A 15 -7.22 -23.79 -37.20
C MET A 15 -7.47 -24.01 -35.70
N GLY A 16 -6.63 -24.86 -35.10
CA GLY A 16 -6.65 -25.08 -33.64
C GLY A 16 -6.39 -23.79 -32.90
N LEU A 17 -7.44 -23.23 -32.31
CA LEU A 17 -7.35 -22.14 -31.35
C LEU A 17 -6.67 -22.72 -30.10
N VAL A 18 -5.35 -22.56 -29.97
CA VAL A 18 -4.61 -22.88 -28.74
C VAL A 18 -5.04 -21.83 -27.72
N LEU A 19 -6.09 -22.13 -26.99
CA LEU A 19 -6.41 -21.41 -25.75
C LEU A 19 -5.24 -21.67 -24.78
N ASN A 20 -4.34 -20.70 -24.67
CA ASN A 20 -3.39 -20.66 -23.57
C ASN A 20 -4.20 -20.51 -22.28
N LEU A 21 -4.59 -21.62 -21.69
CA LEU A 21 -5.10 -21.67 -20.32
C LEU A 21 -3.92 -21.32 -19.42
N ALA A 22 -3.73 -20.03 -19.17
CA ALA A 22 -2.82 -19.60 -18.12
C ALA A 22 -3.29 -20.28 -16.83
N HIS A 23 -2.49 -21.20 -16.29
CA HIS A 23 -2.82 -21.88 -15.05
C HIS A 23 -2.92 -20.83 -13.94
N ALA A 24 -4.03 -20.87 -13.21
CA ALA A 24 -4.19 -20.05 -12.03
C ALA A 24 -3.09 -20.41 -11.01
N VAL A 25 -2.33 -19.43 -10.57
CA VAL A 25 -1.27 -19.59 -9.57
C VAL A 25 -1.58 -18.79 -8.33
N GLU A 26 -0.97 -19.15 -7.21
CA GLU A 26 -1.02 -18.37 -5.98
C GLU A 26 0.26 -17.54 -5.84
N LEU A 27 0.11 -16.22 -5.73
CA LEU A 27 1.20 -15.28 -5.53
C LEU A 27 1.28 -14.88 -4.06
N LYS A 28 2.49 -14.93 -3.50
CA LYS A 28 2.78 -14.41 -2.16
C LYS A 28 3.30 -12.97 -2.26
N VAL A 29 2.65 -12.06 -1.53
CA VAL A 29 3.01 -10.64 -1.45
C VAL A 29 3.44 -10.29 -0.03
N LEU A 30 4.61 -9.65 0.13
CA LEU A 30 5.01 -9.01 1.37
C LEU A 30 4.86 -7.50 1.23
N SER A 31 4.06 -6.86 2.07
CA SER A 31 3.67 -5.46 1.90
C SER A 31 3.84 -4.64 3.16
N GLY A 32 4.21 -3.38 2.98
CA GLY A 32 4.18 -2.37 4.04
C GLY A 32 2.74 -2.01 4.44
N ASN A 33 2.51 -1.79 5.75
CA ASN A 33 1.18 -1.49 6.31
C ASN A 33 0.52 -0.22 5.73
N GLY A 34 1.31 0.78 5.33
CA GLY A 34 0.79 2.04 4.80
C GLY A 34 0.00 1.90 3.48
N SER A 35 0.30 0.87 2.68
CA SER A 35 -0.41 0.56 1.43
C SER A 35 -1.57 -0.42 1.59
N ARG A 36 -1.80 -0.97 2.79
CA ARG A 36 -2.76 -2.07 3.06
C ARG A 36 -4.12 -1.89 2.38
N PRO A 37 -4.87 -0.77 2.53
CA PRO A 37 -6.20 -0.66 1.93
C PRO A 37 -6.16 -0.73 0.40
N ALA A 38 -5.20 -0.04 -0.23
CA ALA A 38 -5.04 -0.05 -1.67
C ALA A 38 -4.62 -1.43 -2.20
N VAL A 39 -3.66 -2.07 -1.55
CA VAL A 39 -3.19 -3.41 -1.95
C VAL A 39 -4.32 -4.44 -1.83
N ILE A 40 -5.09 -4.44 -0.73
CA ILE A 40 -6.24 -5.34 -0.57
C ILE A 40 -7.28 -5.12 -1.70
N ALA A 41 -7.62 -3.86 -1.99
CA ALA A 41 -8.60 -3.57 -3.02
C ALA A 41 -8.13 -3.99 -4.42
N LEU A 42 -6.88 -3.65 -4.76
CA LEU A 42 -6.30 -3.95 -6.07
C LEU A 42 -6.01 -5.44 -6.27
N THR A 43 -5.53 -6.16 -5.26
CA THR A 43 -5.31 -7.61 -5.37
C THR A 43 -6.62 -8.36 -5.55
N LYS A 44 -7.70 -7.96 -4.86
CA LYS A 44 -9.03 -8.54 -5.09
C LYS A 44 -9.53 -8.33 -6.52
N GLN A 45 -9.32 -7.14 -7.10
CA GLN A 45 -9.67 -6.87 -8.49
C GLN A 45 -8.80 -7.69 -9.47
N PHE A 46 -7.50 -7.81 -9.18
CA PHE A 46 -6.58 -8.64 -9.96
C PHE A 46 -7.00 -10.11 -9.97
N GLU A 47 -7.35 -10.68 -8.81
CA GLU A 47 -7.87 -12.05 -8.70
C GLU A 47 -9.12 -12.27 -9.55
N GLN A 48 -10.06 -11.30 -9.51
CA GLN A 48 -11.29 -11.34 -10.31
C GLN A 48 -11.02 -11.29 -11.81
N ALA A 49 -10.03 -10.48 -12.21
CA ALA A 49 -9.71 -10.28 -13.62
C ALA A 49 -8.89 -11.42 -14.24
N THR A 50 -8.08 -12.12 -13.44
CA THR A 50 -7.08 -13.08 -13.96
C THR A 50 -7.31 -14.53 -13.52
N GLY A 51 -8.08 -14.75 -12.46
CA GLY A 51 -8.26 -16.07 -11.83
C GLY A 51 -7.09 -16.48 -10.94
N HIS A 52 -5.97 -15.72 -10.90
CA HIS A 52 -4.89 -15.96 -9.95
C HIS A 52 -5.37 -15.73 -8.51
N LYS A 53 -4.62 -16.26 -7.55
CA LYS A 53 -4.81 -16.00 -6.12
C LYS A 53 -3.66 -15.15 -5.59
N VAL A 54 -3.93 -14.30 -4.60
CA VAL A 54 -2.91 -13.43 -4.00
C VAL A 54 -3.04 -13.47 -2.48
N THR A 55 -2.04 -14.02 -1.82
CA THR A 55 -1.91 -13.96 -0.37
C THR A 55 -1.00 -12.79 -0.01
N VAL A 56 -1.46 -11.90 0.88
CA VAL A 56 -0.72 -10.69 1.26
C VAL A 56 -0.45 -10.68 2.75
N ASP A 57 0.82 -10.67 3.13
CA ASP A 57 1.26 -10.46 4.51
C ASP A 57 1.69 -8.99 4.68
N PHE A 58 1.17 -8.35 5.73
CA PHE A 58 1.42 -6.94 6.00
C PHE A 58 2.24 -6.75 7.27
N PHE A 59 3.32 -5.96 7.17
CA PHE A 59 4.20 -5.60 8.29
C PHE A 59 4.62 -4.13 8.16
N VAL A 60 5.35 -3.60 9.13
CA VAL A 60 6.08 -2.35 8.95
C VAL A 60 7.25 -2.56 7.97
N ASN A 61 7.63 -1.51 7.21
CA ASN A 61 8.66 -1.66 6.18
C ASN A 61 9.99 -2.25 6.69
N PRO A 62 10.51 -1.92 7.89
CA PRO A 62 11.73 -2.53 8.41
C PRO A 62 11.60 -4.05 8.61
N ASP A 63 10.43 -4.54 9.02
CA ASP A 63 10.21 -5.96 9.22
C ASP A 63 10.07 -6.71 7.90
N VAL A 64 9.38 -6.12 6.90
CA VAL A 64 9.37 -6.69 5.53
C VAL A 64 10.79 -6.81 5.00
N LYS A 65 11.62 -5.77 5.16
CA LYS A 65 13.03 -5.79 4.75
C LYS A 65 13.78 -6.93 5.42
N LYS A 66 13.70 -7.05 6.76
CA LYS A 66 14.36 -8.12 7.52
C LYS A 66 13.95 -9.51 7.04
N LYS A 67 12.65 -9.74 6.79
CA LYS A 67 12.13 -11.02 6.29
C LYS A 67 12.73 -11.37 4.93
N ILE A 68 12.74 -10.40 3.99
CA ILE A 68 13.33 -10.58 2.65
C ILE A 68 14.84 -10.84 2.75
N GLU A 69 15.57 -10.11 3.57
CA GLU A 69 17.01 -10.30 3.80
C GLU A 69 17.31 -11.68 4.42
N ALA A 70 16.44 -12.15 5.31
CA ALA A 70 16.52 -13.49 5.90
C ALA A 70 16.15 -14.63 4.92
N GLY A 71 15.70 -14.32 3.71
CA GLY A 71 15.37 -15.32 2.68
C GLY A 71 13.92 -15.79 2.72
N GLU A 72 13.00 -15.08 3.41
CA GLU A 72 11.58 -15.41 3.32
C GLU A 72 11.10 -15.26 1.88
N TYR A 73 10.43 -16.31 1.37
CA TYR A 73 9.93 -16.33 0.00
C TYR A 73 8.78 -15.32 -0.20
N PHE A 74 8.81 -14.65 -1.34
CA PHE A 74 7.73 -13.83 -1.86
C PHE A 74 7.79 -13.81 -3.39
N ASP A 75 6.71 -13.47 -4.05
CA ASP A 75 6.68 -13.20 -5.50
C ASP A 75 6.79 -11.69 -5.76
N VAL A 76 6.00 -10.90 -5.03
CA VAL A 76 5.94 -9.44 -5.17
C VAL A 76 6.09 -8.77 -3.80
N THR A 77 6.77 -7.65 -3.73
CA THR A 77 6.80 -6.81 -2.52
C THR A 77 6.30 -5.40 -2.82
N VAL A 78 5.64 -4.80 -1.82
CA VAL A 78 5.16 -3.40 -1.88
C VAL A 78 5.71 -2.65 -0.67
N LEU A 79 6.58 -1.67 -0.92
CA LEU A 79 7.33 -0.96 0.10
C LEU A 79 7.42 0.54 -0.19
N ASN A 80 7.88 1.31 0.79
CA ASN A 80 8.32 2.67 0.51
C ASN A 80 9.56 2.65 -0.39
N PRO A 81 9.66 3.57 -1.37
CA PRO A 81 10.74 3.57 -2.36
C PRO A 81 12.14 3.44 -1.79
N PRO A 82 12.57 4.16 -0.71
CA PRO A 82 13.92 4.01 -0.19
C PRO A 82 14.24 2.58 0.26
N VAL A 83 13.30 1.91 0.92
CA VAL A 83 13.47 0.53 1.41
C VAL A 83 13.53 -0.46 0.25
N LEU A 84 12.66 -0.26 -0.76
CA LEU A 84 12.68 -1.09 -1.97
C LEU A 84 13.99 -0.93 -2.73
N ASP A 85 14.49 0.31 -2.86
CA ASP A 85 15.75 0.62 -3.56
C ASP A 85 16.97 -0.02 -2.86
N GLU A 86 16.96 -0.14 -1.53
CA GLU A 86 17.98 -0.88 -0.80
C GLU A 86 17.95 -2.39 -1.10
N LEU A 87 16.76 -3.00 -1.18
CA LEU A 87 16.59 -4.40 -1.54
C LEU A 87 17.00 -4.68 -3.00
N ILE A 88 16.78 -3.72 -3.90
CA ILE A 88 17.26 -3.79 -5.28
C ILE A 88 18.81 -3.77 -5.31
N LYS A 89 19.44 -2.86 -4.58
CA LYS A 89 20.91 -2.76 -4.51
C LYS A 89 21.56 -4.04 -4.00
N THR A 90 20.88 -4.78 -3.12
CA THR A 90 21.37 -6.06 -2.57
C THR A 90 20.94 -7.28 -3.39
N GLY A 91 20.28 -7.07 -4.55
CA GLY A 91 19.84 -8.15 -5.44
C GLY A 91 18.68 -9.00 -4.90
N LYS A 92 18.02 -8.54 -3.84
CA LYS A 92 16.85 -9.22 -3.25
C LYS A 92 15.54 -8.93 -4.01
N VAL A 93 15.53 -7.86 -4.80
CA VAL A 93 14.43 -7.45 -5.69
C VAL A 93 15.01 -7.17 -7.06
N ALA A 94 14.34 -7.64 -8.12
CA ALA A 94 14.76 -7.45 -9.50
C ALA A 94 14.64 -5.97 -9.90
N ALA A 95 15.72 -5.36 -10.36
CA ALA A 95 15.79 -3.94 -10.64
C ALA A 95 14.83 -3.50 -11.77
N ASP A 96 14.65 -4.36 -12.79
CA ASP A 96 13.77 -4.15 -13.94
C ASP A 96 12.29 -4.26 -13.60
N SER A 97 11.95 -4.72 -12.38
CA SER A 97 10.58 -4.93 -11.92
C SER A 97 10.03 -3.77 -11.08
N ARG A 98 10.88 -2.77 -10.77
CA ARG A 98 10.46 -1.64 -9.94
C ARG A 98 9.40 -0.79 -10.63
N ALA A 99 8.24 -0.65 -10.00
CA ALA A 99 7.17 0.22 -10.49
C ALA A 99 6.58 1.06 -9.34
N VAL A 100 6.21 2.30 -9.65
CA VAL A 100 5.56 3.21 -8.68
C VAL A 100 4.07 2.89 -8.64
N ILE A 101 3.52 2.64 -7.45
CA ILE A 101 2.08 2.42 -7.25
C ILE A 101 1.37 3.77 -7.06
N GLY A 102 1.93 4.64 -6.22
CA GLY A 102 1.33 5.92 -5.90
C GLY A 102 1.95 6.55 -4.67
N ARG A 103 1.30 7.58 -4.17
CA ARG A 103 1.70 8.28 -2.94
C ARG A 103 0.47 8.75 -2.18
N ILE A 104 0.61 8.87 -0.87
CA ILE A 104 -0.46 9.35 0.00
C ILE A 104 0.07 10.36 1.02
N GLY A 105 -0.75 11.36 1.35
CA GLY A 105 -0.46 12.33 2.39
C GLY A 105 -0.84 11.82 3.77
N LEU A 106 -0.36 12.54 4.80
CA LEU A 106 -0.80 12.36 6.17
C LEU A 106 -2.15 13.02 6.36
N GLY A 107 -3.02 12.34 7.11
CA GLY A 107 -4.29 12.87 7.58
C GLY A 107 -4.37 12.81 9.10
N ALA A 108 -5.33 13.53 9.65
CA ALA A 108 -5.69 13.47 11.04
C ALA A 108 -7.15 13.02 11.22
N ALA A 109 -7.42 12.30 12.30
CA ALA A 109 -8.76 11.85 12.63
C ALA A 109 -9.00 11.88 14.14
N ILE A 110 -10.27 12.02 14.49
CA ILE A 110 -10.79 12.07 15.85
C ILE A 110 -11.93 11.06 16.02
N LYS A 111 -12.41 10.89 17.25
CA LYS A 111 -13.64 10.13 17.51
C LYS A 111 -14.82 10.73 16.77
N ALA A 112 -15.63 9.89 16.14
CA ALA A 112 -16.84 10.31 15.44
C ALA A 112 -17.78 11.12 16.36
N GLY A 113 -18.27 12.26 15.83
CA GLY A 113 -19.15 13.18 16.57
C GLY A 113 -18.45 14.09 17.57
N ALA A 114 -17.13 13.98 17.78
CA ALA A 114 -16.39 14.92 18.61
C ALA A 114 -16.25 16.31 17.92
N PRO A 115 -16.10 17.39 18.68
CA PRO A 115 -15.84 18.72 18.11
C PRO A 115 -14.60 18.68 17.20
N LYS A 116 -14.78 19.17 15.96
CA LYS A 116 -13.72 19.15 14.94
C LYS A 116 -12.80 20.36 15.08
N PRO A 117 -11.55 20.18 15.52
CA PRO A 117 -10.59 21.26 15.55
C PRO A 117 -10.16 21.64 14.14
N ASP A 118 -9.76 22.91 13.96
CA ASP A 118 -9.24 23.37 12.69
C ASP A 118 -7.80 22.91 12.47
N ILE A 119 -7.58 22.18 11.39
CA ILE A 119 -6.26 21.74 10.92
C ILE A 119 -5.97 22.21 9.49
N SER A 120 -6.74 23.16 8.96
CA SER A 120 -6.65 23.57 7.56
C SER A 120 -5.43 24.44 7.22
N THR A 121 -4.85 25.09 8.24
CA THR A 121 -3.66 25.93 8.11
C THR A 121 -2.55 25.48 9.04
N PRO A 122 -1.26 25.84 8.77
CA PRO A 122 -0.15 25.54 9.69
C PRO A 122 -0.37 26.04 11.11
N GLU A 123 -0.93 27.23 11.26
CA GLU A 123 -1.23 27.86 12.56
C GLU A 123 -2.39 27.13 13.26
N GLY A 124 -3.46 26.79 12.52
CA GLY A 124 -4.59 26.00 13.03
C GLY A 124 -4.14 24.61 13.49
N PHE A 125 -3.33 23.93 12.67
CA PHE A 125 -2.73 22.64 13.04
C PHE A 125 -1.86 22.73 14.28
N LYS A 126 -0.96 23.74 14.36
CA LYS A 126 -0.13 23.97 15.54
C LYS A 126 -0.96 24.20 16.80
N LYS A 127 -1.97 25.08 16.71
CA LYS A 127 -2.89 25.37 17.82
C LYS A 127 -3.63 24.10 18.27
N THR A 128 -4.10 23.31 17.33
CA THR A 128 -4.77 22.03 17.60
C THR A 128 -3.84 21.06 18.33
N MET A 129 -2.60 20.86 17.83
CA MET A 129 -1.62 20.00 18.50
C MET A 129 -1.33 20.43 19.94
N LEU A 130 -1.22 21.72 20.18
CA LEU A 130 -0.96 22.25 21.53
C LEU A 130 -2.17 22.11 22.48
N SER A 131 -3.40 22.11 21.95
CA SER A 131 -4.63 22.04 22.74
C SER A 131 -5.12 20.62 23.10
N ILE A 132 -4.79 19.61 22.29
CA ILE A 132 -5.21 18.22 22.56
C ILE A 132 -4.37 17.59 23.68
N ASN A 133 -4.90 16.53 24.32
CA ASN A 133 -4.21 15.83 25.40
C ASN A 133 -3.38 14.64 24.92
N SER A 134 -3.77 14.02 23.79
CA SER A 134 -3.09 12.83 23.27
C SER A 134 -3.20 12.68 21.77
N VAL A 135 -2.11 12.27 21.12
CA VAL A 135 -2.04 11.96 19.69
C VAL A 135 -1.39 10.61 19.47
N ALA A 136 -2.11 9.69 18.86
CA ALA A 136 -1.55 8.43 18.40
C ALA A 136 -0.93 8.57 17.00
N TYR A 137 0.16 7.86 16.76
CA TYR A 137 0.87 7.85 15.48
C TYR A 137 1.67 6.54 15.31
N PRO A 138 2.03 6.10 14.08
CA PRO A 138 2.88 4.93 13.87
C PRO A 138 4.30 5.19 14.37
N GLY A 139 4.72 4.49 15.44
CA GLY A 139 6.02 4.74 16.07
C GLY A 139 7.22 4.43 15.18
N ASP A 140 7.10 3.41 14.33
CA ASP A 140 8.14 2.84 13.47
C ASP A 140 7.82 2.95 11.96
N GLY A 141 6.72 3.61 11.60
CA GLY A 141 6.31 3.86 10.22
C GLY A 141 6.84 5.19 9.67
N ALA A 142 7.04 5.26 8.35
CA ALA A 142 7.54 6.48 7.67
C ALA A 142 6.71 7.73 7.99
N SER A 143 5.39 7.61 8.07
CA SER A 143 4.49 8.71 8.41
C SER A 143 4.68 9.21 9.86
N GLY A 144 4.90 8.31 10.80
CA GLY A 144 5.12 8.67 12.19
C GLY A 144 6.48 9.31 12.41
N ILE A 145 7.53 8.78 11.80
CA ILE A 145 8.88 9.39 11.83
C ILE A 145 8.82 10.82 11.28
N TYR A 146 8.12 11.00 10.16
CA TYR A 146 7.93 12.35 9.61
C TYR A 146 7.14 13.25 10.56
N PHE A 147 6.02 12.75 11.12
CA PHE A 147 5.17 13.53 12.02
C PHE A 147 5.92 14.05 13.24
N VAL A 148 6.71 13.21 13.89
CA VAL A 148 7.55 13.64 15.03
C VAL A 148 8.56 14.70 14.61
N SER A 149 9.28 14.48 13.50
CA SER A 149 10.20 15.48 12.93
C SER A 149 9.50 16.78 12.54
N LEU A 150 8.24 16.72 12.08
CA LEU A 150 7.44 17.91 11.78
C LEU A 150 7.16 18.73 13.05
N LEU A 151 6.78 18.10 14.16
CA LEU A 151 6.54 18.78 15.43
C LEU A 151 7.80 19.51 15.93
N ASP A 152 8.98 18.89 15.75
CA ASP A 152 10.26 19.54 16.08
C ASP A 152 10.53 20.77 15.20
N ARG A 153 10.33 20.65 13.87
CA ARG A 153 10.48 21.79 12.94
C ARG A 153 9.48 22.92 13.20
N MET A 154 8.30 22.62 13.73
CA MET A 154 7.30 23.60 14.16
C MET A 154 7.63 24.25 15.49
N GLY A 155 8.69 23.81 16.17
CA GLY A 155 9.12 24.30 17.47
C GLY A 155 8.21 23.92 18.64
N ILE A 156 7.46 22.82 18.51
CA ILE A 156 6.53 22.32 19.55
C ILE A 156 6.85 20.88 20.01
N GLY A 157 7.95 20.30 19.54
CA GLY A 157 8.29 18.90 19.84
C GLY A 157 8.38 18.61 21.34
N ALA A 158 9.01 19.49 22.13
CA ALA A 158 9.12 19.33 23.57
C ALA A 158 7.75 19.32 24.28
N GLU A 159 6.85 20.24 23.91
CA GLU A 159 5.50 20.34 24.48
C GLU A 159 4.61 19.15 24.07
N MET A 160 4.83 18.62 22.86
CA MET A 160 4.08 17.47 22.35
C MET A 160 4.55 16.14 22.92
N LYS A 161 5.82 16.00 23.28
CA LYS A 161 6.41 14.74 23.76
C LYS A 161 5.58 13.99 24.81
N PRO A 162 5.03 14.62 25.87
CA PRO A 162 4.21 13.92 26.86
C PRO A 162 2.83 13.50 26.32
N LYS A 163 2.37 14.07 25.19
CA LYS A 163 1.08 13.82 24.57
C LYS A 163 1.14 12.73 23.48
N LEU A 164 2.34 12.43 22.99
CA LEU A 164 2.55 11.47 21.92
C LEU A 164 2.34 10.04 22.40
N ARG A 165 1.60 9.26 21.60
CA ARG A 165 1.32 7.85 21.84
C ARG A 165 1.76 7.04 20.61
N PRO A 166 3.02 6.57 20.58
CA PRO A 166 3.51 5.75 19.49
C PRO A 166 2.77 4.40 19.49
N MET A 167 2.26 4.01 18.34
CA MET A 167 1.65 2.72 18.11
C MET A 167 2.67 1.84 17.38
N PRO A 168 3.13 0.73 17.98
CA PRO A 168 4.08 -0.17 17.34
C PRO A 168 3.41 -1.08 16.31
N GLY A 169 4.17 -1.55 15.33
CA GLY A 169 3.78 -2.60 14.41
C GLY A 169 2.51 -2.31 13.60
N GLU A 170 1.54 -3.17 13.75
CA GLU A 170 0.20 -2.96 13.19
C GLU A 170 -0.61 -2.02 14.10
N TYR A 171 -0.49 -0.74 13.84
CA TYR A 171 -1.27 0.26 14.55
C TYR A 171 -2.72 0.25 14.10
N ASN A 172 -3.58 0.52 15.07
CA ASN A 172 -5.01 0.49 14.93
C ASN A 172 -5.59 1.92 15.05
N VAL A 173 -6.15 2.45 13.96
CA VAL A 173 -6.76 3.79 13.95
C VAL A 173 -8.01 3.83 14.84
N GLU A 174 -8.67 2.70 15.04
CA GLU A 174 -9.84 2.55 15.91
C GLU A 174 -9.57 2.91 17.38
N VAL A 175 -8.32 3.03 17.79
CA VAL A 175 -7.97 3.52 19.13
C VAL A 175 -8.57 4.91 19.43
N VAL A 176 -8.80 5.74 18.41
CA VAL A 176 -9.45 7.04 18.57
C VAL A 176 -10.97 6.90 18.73
N ALA A 177 -11.59 5.88 18.13
CA ALA A 177 -13.03 5.61 18.26
C ALA A 177 -13.41 5.24 19.70
N THR A 178 -12.52 4.56 20.42
CA THR A 178 -12.73 4.22 21.83
C THR A 178 -12.57 5.41 22.78
N GLY A 179 -11.97 6.52 22.30
CA GLY A 179 -11.63 7.67 23.13
C GLY A 179 -10.38 7.47 24.01
N THR A 180 -9.60 6.41 23.75
CA THR A 180 -8.31 6.17 24.43
C THR A 180 -7.30 7.26 24.11
N VAL A 181 -7.39 7.84 22.90
CA VAL A 181 -6.61 9.01 22.47
C VAL A 181 -7.55 10.02 21.81
N ASP A 182 -7.18 11.30 21.84
CA ASP A 182 -7.99 12.37 21.28
C ASP A 182 -7.92 12.42 19.75
N MET A 183 -6.74 12.11 19.20
CA MET A 183 -6.46 12.22 17.78
C MET A 183 -5.49 11.12 17.32
N VAL A 184 -5.58 10.77 16.04
CA VAL A 184 -4.56 9.99 15.34
C VAL A 184 -4.05 10.78 14.14
N VAL A 185 -2.73 10.74 13.90
CA VAL A 185 -2.07 11.26 12.70
C VAL A 185 -1.35 10.13 11.98
N VAL A 186 -1.76 9.86 10.75
CA VAL A 186 -1.30 8.70 9.98
C VAL A 186 -1.50 8.94 8.47
N VAL A 187 -1.01 8.07 7.61
CA VAL A 187 -1.36 8.12 6.17
C VAL A 187 -2.88 8.05 5.99
N ALA A 188 -3.43 8.94 5.18
CA ALA A 188 -4.88 9.15 5.07
C ALA A 188 -5.64 7.88 4.67
N SER A 189 -5.04 6.99 3.86
CA SER A 189 -5.65 5.72 3.47
C SER A 189 -6.03 4.81 4.63
N ARG A 190 -5.39 4.97 5.79
CA ARG A 190 -5.68 4.17 6.99
C ARG A 190 -6.89 4.68 7.78
N ILE A 191 -7.35 5.88 7.46
CA ILE A 191 -8.47 6.53 8.16
C ILE A 191 -9.80 6.24 7.46
N TYR A 192 -9.79 6.19 6.13
CA TYR A 192 -11.02 6.03 5.36
C TYR A 192 -11.78 4.75 5.71
N GLY A 193 -13.08 4.89 5.97
CA GLY A 193 -13.99 3.79 6.23
C GLY A 193 -13.84 3.13 7.60
N VAL A 194 -13.05 3.70 8.52
CA VAL A 194 -12.91 3.17 9.88
C VAL A 194 -14.14 3.53 10.71
N PRO A 195 -14.92 2.55 11.24
CA PRO A 195 -16.10 2.82 12.03
C PRO A 195 -15.78 3.61 13.31
N GLY A 196 -16.63 4.58 13.64
CA GLY A 196 -16.47 5.40 14.86
C GLY A 196 -15.37 6.45 14.78
N VAL A 197 -14.83 6.72 13.59
CA VAL A 197 -13.76 7.68 13.34
C VAL A 197 -14.22 8.73 12.33
N ASP A 198 -14.01 10.01 12.67
CA ASP A 198 -14.19 11.15 11.76
C ASP A 198 -12.82 11.63 11.28
N MET A 199 -12.61 11.58 9.97
CA MET A 199 -11.44 12.20 9.36
C MET A 199 -11.60 13.73 9.36
N LEU A 200 -10.61 14.45 9.90
CA LEU A 200 -10.55 15.91 9.85
C LEU A 200 -10.10 16.43 8.48
N GLY A 201 -9.34 15.63 7.75
CA GLY A 201 -8.74 15.98 6.48
C GLY A 201 -7.25 15.61 6.43
N LEU A 202 -6.61 16.03 5.35
CA LEU A 202 -5.15 16.00 5.25
C LEU A 202 -4.56 17.11 6.12
N ILE A 203 -3.36 16.90 6.66
CA ILE A 203 -2.61 17.98 7.31
C ILE A 203 -2.31 19.09 6.28
N PRO A 204 -2.05 20.35 6.70
CA PRO A 204 -1.85 21.46 5.79
C PRO A 204 -0.81 21.20 4.72
N LYS A 205 -1.03 21.71 3.52
CA LYS A 205 -0.17 21.47 2.34
C LYS A 205 1.30 21.84 2.61
N GLU A 206 1.52 22.91 3.33
CA GLU A 206 2.84 23.44 3.71
C GLU A 206 3.59 22.52 4.69
N LEU A 207 2.84 21.74 5.45
CA LEU A 207 3.33 20.78 6.44
C LEU A 207 3.30 19.34 5.93
N GLN A 208 2.78 19.12 4.71
CA GLN A 208 2.54 17.79 4.18
C GLN A 208 3.83 17.12 3.69
N THR A 209 3.87 15.81 3.85
CA THR A 209 4.76 14.94 3.08
C THR A 209 3.97 13.88 2.34
N TRP A 210 4.53 13.39 1.26
CA TRP A 210 3.93 12.33 0.48
C TRP A 210 4.68 11.03 0.68
N ILE A 211 4.02 10.08 1.32
CA ILE A 211 4.55 8.74 1.49
C ILE A 211 4.31 7.96 0.19
N GLY A 212 5.38 7.67 -0.51
CA GLY A 212 5.34 6.89 -1.75
C GLY A 212 5.28 5.40 -1.49
N PHE A 213 4.72 4.66 -2.46
CA PHE A 213 4.73 3.20 -2.51
C PHE A 213 5.20 2.75 -3.88
N ALA A 214 6.03 1.73 -3.88
CA ALA A 214 6.54 1.09 -5.07
C ALA A 214 6.52 -0.44 -4.88
N THR A 215 6.44 -1.15 -5.97
CA THR A 215 6.44 -2.61 -6.01
C THR A 215 7.67 -3.12 -6.74
N GLY A 216 8.06 -4.36 -6.43
CA GLY A 216 9.12 -5.08 -7.11
C GLY A 216 8.96 -6.59 -6.95
N ILE A 217 9.65 -7.34 -7.79
CA ILE A 217 9.52 -8.80 -7.92
C ILE A 217 10.76 -9.47 -7.34
N ASN A 218 10.56 -10.59 -6.67
CA ASN A 218 11.63 -11.49 -6.27
C ASN A 218 12.33 -12.05 -7.52
N PRO A 219 13.66 -11.88 -7.70
CA PRO A 219 14.36 -12.45 -8.85
C PRO A 219 14.28 -13.97 -8.94
N GLN A 220 13.93 -14.65 -7.85
CA GLN A 220 13.74 -16.11 -7.77
C GLN A 220 12.26 -16.52 -7.74
N SER A 221 11.33 -15.62 -8.10
CA SER A 221 9.90 -15.96 -8.16
C SER A 221 9.67 -17.12 -9.14
N GLN A 222 8.97 -18.15 -8.68
CA GLN A 222 8.56 -19.28 -9.51
C GLN A 222 7.39 -18.93 -10.44
N HIS A 223 6.76 -17.77 -10.22
CA HIS A 223 5.60 -17.27 -10.94
C HIS A 223 5.88 -15.91 -11.61
N ALA A 224 7.06 -15.76 -12.22
CA ALA A 224 7.56 -14.48 -12.72
C ALA A 224 6.59 -13.75 -13.67
N GLU A 225 5.87 -14.46 -14.54
CA GLU A 225 4.90 -13.87 -15.45
C GLU A 225 3.68 -13.30 -14.69
N ALA A 226 3.09 -14.07 -13.79
CA ALA A 226 1.98 -13.63 -12.96
C ALA A 226 2.39 -12.51 -12.00
N ALA A 227 3.62 -12.55 -11.45
CA ALA A 227 4.17 -11.48 -10.63
C ALA A 227 4.35 -10.18 -11.43
N ARG A 228 4.79 -10.23 -12.69
CA ARG A 228 4.85 -9.07 -13.59
C ARG A 228 3.45 -8.52 -13.90
N ALA A 229 2.48 -9.40 -14.14
CA ALA A 229 1.09 -9.01 -14.35
C ALA A 229 0.51 -8.29 -13.12
N LEU A 230 0.73 -8.83 -11.91
CA LEU A 230 0.31 -8.19 -10.66
C LEU A 230 1.00 -6.84 -10.45
N THR A 231 2.31 -6.75 -10.63
CA THR A 231 3.08 -5.49 -10.52
C THR A 231 2.54 -4.43 -11.47
N LYS A 232 2.27 -4.80 -12.73
CA LYS A 232 1.66 -3.91 -13.72
C LYS A 232 0.27 -3.45 -13.26
N PHE A 233 -0.56 -4.37 -12.78
CA PHE A 233 -1.91 -4.06 -12.30
C PHE A 233 -1.88 -3.07 -11.12
N LEU A 234 -1.01 -3.31 -10.13
CA LEU A 234 -0.85 -2.44 -8.97
C LEU A 234 -0.36 -1.03 -9.33
N SER A 235 0.41 -0.87 -10.41
CA SER A 235 1.00 0.40 -10.84
C SER A 235 0.22 1.13 -11.93
N THR A 236 -0.85 0.53 -12.45
CA THR A 236 -1.71 1.17 -13.45
C THR A 236 -2.84 1.89 -12.73
N PRO A 237 -3.05 3.21 -12.98
CA PRO A 237 -4.22 3.91 -12.46
C PRO A 237 -5.50 3.18 -12.88
N PRO A 238 -6.54 3.10 -12.01
CA PRO A 238 -7.84 2.63 -12.44
C PRO A 238 -8.33 3.48 -13.61
N ALA A 239 -8.95 2.84 -14.60
CA ALA A 239 -9.66 3.59 -15.64
C ALA A 239 -10.83 4.34 -14.98
N ASP A 240 -10.94 5.65 -15.24
CA ASP A 240 -12.04 6.52 -14.79
C ASP A 240 -13.38 6.05 -15.38
#